data_c0ff9e4f479b076e5104f4895a09f217
#
_entry.id   c0ff9e4f479b076e5104f4895a09f217
#
_cell.length_a   1.000
_cell.length_b   1.000
_cell.length_c   1.000
_cell.angle_alpha   90.00
_cell.angle_beta   90.00
_cell.angle_gamma   90.00
#
_symmetry.space_group_name_H-M   'P 1'
#
loop_
_entity.id
_entity.type
_entity.pdbx_description
1 polymer ?
#
loop_
_entity_poly.entity_id
_entity_poly.type
_entity_poly.pdbx_seq_one_letter_code
_entity_poly.pdbx_strand_id
1 'polypeptide(L)'
;SLSAGLAICYVGGLVKDQPVLTQKEMKDQINNISQNSEVYFGSGEKLGTINSELIRKTVSYEELGDNVKNAIIASEDSNFYSNSGVDIFAVIRASLSEVTGEKTTGGSTITQQLVKNQLLDNSRSYERKAKEILLALRVDSHFSKNEILENYLNVAPFGKNSLGQNISGIETAAQGVFGVHSKDLNIAQAAYLIGFVQSPYRY
;
A
#
# COMPACT_ATOMS: atom_id res chain seq x y z
N SER A 1 -16.89 22.24 -14.63
CA SER A 1 -17.11 23.41 -13.76
C SER A 1 -15.79 24.12 -13.49
N LEU A 2 -15.83 25.42 -13.26
CA LEU A 2 -14.64 26.27 -13.06
C LEU A 2 -13.76 25.77 -11.90
N SER A 3 -14.35 25.26 -10.84
CA SER A 3 -13.68 24.72 -9.65
C SER A 3 -12.83 23.48 -9.92
N ALA A 4 -13.31 22.56 -10.78
CA ALA A 4 -12.53 21.39 -11.15
C ALA A 4 -11.31 21.75 -12.01
N GLY A 5 -11.45 22.72 -12.92
CA GLY A 5 -10.34 23.23 -13.72
C GLY A 5 -9.25 23.89 -12.88
N LEU A 6 -9.64 24.70 -11.89
CA LEU A 6 -8.69 25.34 -10.96
C LEU A 6 -7.95 24.31 -10.10
N ALA A 7 -8.64 23.27 -9.61
CA ALA A 7 -8.00 22.20 -8.84
C ALA A 7 -6.97 21.42 -9.68
N ILE A 8 -7.29 21.10 -10.94
CA ILE A 8 -6.38 20.41 -11.86
C ILE A 8 -5.15 21.30 -12.18
N CYS A 9 -5.35 22.59 -12.45
CA CYS A 9 -4.25 23.53 -12.67
C CYS A 9 -3.36 23.69 -11.44
N TYR A 10 -3.95 23.73 -10.25
CA TYR A 10 -3.19 23.83 -8.99
C TYR A 10 -2.35 22.57 -8.77
N VAL A 11 -2.95 21.38 -8.86
CA VAL A 11 -2.24 20.09 -8.73
C VAL A 11 -1.14 19.98 -9.81
N GLY A 12 -1.44 20.34 -11.07
CA GLY A 12 -0.45 20.35 -12.15
C GLY A 12 0.72 21.32 -11.88
N GLY A 13 0.44 22.48 -11.29
CA GLY A 13 1.47 23.45 -10.89
C GLY A 13 2.41 22.93 -9.80
N LEU A 14 1.89 22.16 -8.84
CA LEU A 14 2.69 21.57 -7.75
C LEU A 14 3.68 20.50 -8.21
N VAL A 15 3.45 19.88 -9.36
CA VAL A 15 4.24 18.72 -9.82
C VAL A 15 4.95 18.93 -11.16
N LYS A 16 4.79 20.12 -11.78
CA LYS A 16 5.33 20.42 -13.13
C LYS A 16 6.84 20.22 -13.26
N ASP A 17 7.59 20.50 -12.18
CA ASP A 17 9.04 20.44 -12.15
C ASP A 17 9.58 19.13 -11.56
N GLN A 18 8.71 18.14 -11.31
CA GLN A 18 9.10 16.87 -10.75
C GLN A 18 9.53 15.88 -11.84
N PRO A 19 10.61 15.10 -11.61
CA PRO A 19 11.00 14.05 -12.53
C PRO A 19 9.87 13.04 -12.66
N VAL A 20 9.51 12.75 -13.90
CA VAL A 20 8.46 11.78 -14.22
C VAL A 20 9.09 10.40 -14.24
N LEU A 21 8.76 9.56 -13.25
CA LEU A 21 9.19 8.16 -13.24
C LEU A 21 8.72 7.45 -14.52
N THR A 22 9.62 6.78 -15.19
CA THR A 22 9.26 5.91 -16.32
C THR A 22 8.47 4.69 -15.85
N GLN A 23 7.77 4.01 -16.75
CA GLN A 23 7.08 2.75 -16.43
C GLN A 23 8.05 1.72 -15.82
N LYS A 24 9.27 1.63 -16.37
CA LYS A 24 10.30 0.72 -15.88
C LYS A 24 10.70 1.06 -14.45
N GLU A 25 11.01 2.32 -14.19
CA GLU A 25 11.37 2.77 -12.83
C GLU A 25 10.26 2.53 -11.81
N MET A 26 8.99 2.79 -12.18
CA MET A 26 7.86 2.47 -11.32
C MET A 26 7.76 0.96 -11.04
N LYS A 27 7.93 0.12 -12.07
CA LYS A 27 7.92 -1.35 -11.90
C LYS A 27 9.08 -1.81 -11.04
N ASP A 28 10.27 -1.31 -11.26
CA ASP A 28 11.45 -1.68 -10.49
C ASP A 28 11.30 -1.28 -9.03
N GLN A 29 10.77 -0.09 -8.73
CA GLN A 29 10.57 0.37 -7.35
C GLN A 29 9.42 -0.36 -6.65
N ILE A 30 8.29 -0.59 -7.31
CA ILE A 30 7.14 -1.28 -6.74
C ILE A 30 7.47 -2.76 -6.48
N ASN A 31 8.14 -3.42 -7.42
CA ASN A 31 8.49 -4.83 -7.31
C ASN A 31 9.76 -5.07 -6.47
N ASN A 32 10.56 -4.03 -6.21
CA ASN A 32 11.75 -4.13 -5.35
C ASN A 32 11.33 -4.17 -3.88
N ILE A 33 10.62 -5.22 -3.53
CA ILE A 33 10.21 -5.47 -2.15
C ILE A 33 11.42 -5.99 -1.39
N SER A 34 11.97 -5.16 -0.51
CA SER A 34 13.12 -5.55 0.34
C SER A 34 12.77 -6.79 1.15
N GLN A 35 13.42 -7.90 0.85
CA GLN A 35 13.35 -9.13 1.63
C GLN A 35 14.46 -9.11 2.68
N ASN A 36 14.32 -9.93 3.73
CA ASN A 36 15.40 -10.13 4.70
C ASN A 36 16.61 -10.70 4.00
N SER A 37 17.77 -10.06 4.18
CA SER A 37 19.03 -10.58 3.65
C SER A 37 19.50 -11.78 4.48
N GLU A 38 19.74 -12.90 3.83
CA GLU A 38 20.33 -14.08 4.44
C GLU A 38 21.85 -14.06 4.23
N VAL A 39 22.59 -14.41 5.26
CA VAL A 39 24.06 -14.52 5.22
C VAL A 39 24.43 -15.97 5.23
N TYR A 40 25.33 -16.35 4.33
CA TYR A 40 25.84 -17.71 4.22
C TYR A 40 27.36 -17.74 4.47
N PHE A 41 27.87 -18.82 5.05
CA PHE A 41 29.28 -19.12 5.03
C PHE A 41 29.78 -19.39 3.60
N GLY A 42 31.07 -19.23 3.35
CA GLY A 42 31.65 -19.58 2.05
C GLY A 42 31.49 -21.07 1.68
N SER A 43 31.12 -21.90 2.66
CA SER A 43 30.73 -23.31 2.47
C SER A 43 29.30 -23.49 1.93
N GLY A 44 28.51 -22.42 1.82
CA GLY A 44 27.09 -22.47 1.44
C GLY A 44 26.13 -22.77 2.60
N GLU A 45 26.63 -22.93 3.82
CA GLU A 45 25.81 -23.12 5.00
C GLU A 45 25.27 -21.77 5.49
N LYS A 46 23.98 -21.71 5.88
CA LYS A 46 23.35 -20.47 6.33
C LYS A 46 23.91 -20.05 7.69
N LEU A 47 24.59 -18.91 7.71
CA LEU A 47 25.11 -18.28 8.93
C LEU A 47 24.00 -17.67 9.76
N GLY A 48 23.01 -17.05 9.11
CA GLY A 48 21.90 -16.36 9.76
C GLY A 48 21.15 -15.46 8.81
N THR A 49 20.20 -14.73 9.36
CA THR A 49 19.47 -13.66 8.66
C THR A 49 19.96 -12.34 9.26
N ILE A 50 20.33 -11.38 8.41
CA ILE A 50 20.58 -10.02 8.91
C ILE A 50 19.26 -9.54 9.47
N ASN A 51 19.21 -9.25 10.76
CA ASN A 51 18.06 -8.67 11.44
C ASN A 51 17.76 -7.31 10.79
N SER A 52 16.91 -7.31 9.78
CA SER A 52 16.28 -6.07 9.35
C SER A 52 15.18 -5.73 10.38
N GLU A 53 14.95 -4.46 10.62
CA GLU A 53 13.79 -4.02 11.44
C GLU A 53 12.45 -4.46 10.83
N LEU A 54 12.48 -5.06 9.63
CA LEU A 54 11.36 -5.46 8.85
C LEU A 54 11.41 -6.96 8.54
N ILE A 55 10.44 -7.71 9.04
CA ILE A 55 10.22 -9.10 8.67
C ILE A 55 9.19 -9.13 7.54
N ARG A 56 9.54 -9.76 6.41
CA ARG A 56 8.66 -9.85 5.24
C ARG A 56 8.83 -11.16 4.49
N LYS A 57 7.69 -11.79 4.17
CA LYS A 57 7.55 -12.88 3.21
C LYS A 57 6.57 -12.43 2.13
N THR A 58 6.95 -12.60 0.88
CA THR A 58 6.10 -12.25 -0.27
C THR A 58 5.39 -13.47 -0.81
N VAL A 59 4.21 -13.26 -1.36
CA VAL A 59 3.39 -14.27 -2.05
C VAL A 59 2.87 -13.70 -3.36
N SER A 60 2.63 -14.57 -4.35
CA SER A 60 1.99 -14.18 -5.61
C SER A 60 0.49 -13.93 -5.42
N TYR A 61 -0.15 -13.29 -6.39
CA TYR A 61 -1.60 -13.04 -6.37
C TYR A 61 -2.41 -14.34 -6.24
N GLU A 62 -1.97 -15.41 -6.88
CA GLU A 62 -2.61 -16.74 -6.84
C GLU A 62 -2.52 -17.39 -5.46
N GLU A 63 -1.48 -17.06 -4.70
CA GLU A 63 -1.27 -17.54 -3.34
C GLU A 63 -2.00 -16.68 -2.29
N LEU A 64 -2.57 -15.55 -2.68
CA LEU A 64 -3.45 -14.76 -1.81
C LEU A 64 -4.83 -15.41 -1.72
N GLY A 65 -5.27 -15.69 -0.50
CA GLY A 65 -6.61 -16.23 -0.25
C GLY A 65 -7.72 -15.23 -0.62
N ASP A 66 -8.86 -15.73 -1.10
CA ASP A 66 -9.99 -14.88 -1.47
C ASP A 66 -10.55 -14.11 -0.28
N ASN A 67 -10.51 -14.70 0.92
CA ASN A 67 -10.93 -14.01 2.15
C ASN A 67 -10.09 -12.76 2.41
N VAL A 68 -8.77 -12.81 2.17
CA VAL A 68 -7.88 -11.66 2.32
C VAL A 68 -8.17 -10.60 1.26
N LYS A 69 -8.27 -11.00 -0.01
CA LYS A 69 -8.57 -10.09 -1.12
C LYS A 69 -9.90 -9.37 -0.90
N ASN A 70 -10.93 -10.11 -0.52
CA ASN A 70 -12.24 -9.54 -0.26
C ASN A 70 -12.26 -8.63 0.98
N ALA A 71 -11.59 -9.01 2.06
CA ALA A 71 -11.53 -8.22 3.28
C ALA A 71 -10.84 -6.86 3.05
N ILE A 72 -9.70 -6.85 2.37
CA ILE A 72 -8.99 -5.57 2.12
C ILE A 72 -9.76 -4.66 1.18
N ILE A 73 -10.38 -5.19 0.13
CA ILE A 73 -11.18 -4.41 -0.81
C ILE A 73 -12.41 -3.83 -0.10
N ALA A 74 -13.12 -4.64 0.67
CA ALA A 74 -14.31 -4.19 1.41
C ALA A 74 -13.97 -3.11 2.46
N SER A 75 -12.79 -3.21 3.06
CA SER A 75 -12.35 -2.33 4.15
C SER A 75 -11.73 -1.02 3.65
N GLU A 76 -10.85 -1.08 2.65
CA GLU A 76 -10.03 0.05 2.22
C GLU A 76 -10.52 0.72 0.94
N ASP A 77 -11.05 -0.05 -0.01
CA ASP A 77 -11.37 0.46 -1.34
C ASP A 77 -12.43 -0.40 -2.03
N SER A 78 -13.69 -0.25 -1.65
CA SER A 78 -14.80 -1.05 -2.19
C SER A 78 -14.97 -0.91 -3.71
N ASN A 79 -14.45 0.15 -4.30
CA ASN A 79 -14.47 0.43 -5.74
C ASN A 79 -13.15 0.08 -6.45
N PHE A 80 -12.26 -0.68 -5.80
CA PHE A 80 -10.91 -0.96 -6.30
C PHE A 80 -10.87 -1.40 -7.76
N TYR A 81 -11.69 -2.36 -8.14
CA TYR A 81 -11.70 -2.89 -9.50
C TYR A 81 -12.30 -1.95 -10.55
N SER A 82 -13.04 -0.94 -10.12
CA SER A 82 -13.74 0.00 -11.03
C SER A 82 -13.14 1.41 -11.04
N ASN A 83 -12.33 1.78 -10.03
CA ASN A 83 -11.66 3.08 -10.04
C ASN A 83 -10.40 3.07 -10.93
N SER A 84 -9.88 4.24 -11.26
CA SER A 84 -8.66 4.43 -12.04
C SER A 84 -7.45 4.74 -11.13
N GLY A 85 -7.32 4.04 -10.00
CA GLY A 85 -6.27 4.26 -9.03
C GLY A 85 -6.54 5.39 -8.03
N VAL A 86 -7.55 6.21 -8.28
CA VAL A 86 -7.95 7.34 -7.42
C VAL A 86 -9.49 7.41 -7.35
N ASP A 87 -10.03 7.61 -6.16
CA ASP A 87 -11.44 8.00 -5.99
C ASP A 87 -11.55 9.53 -6.06
N ILE A 88 -11.94 10.05 -7.22
CA ILE A 88 -12.07 11.49 -7.47
C ILE A 88 -13.11 12.12 -6.53
N PHE A 89 -14.18 11.41 -6.20
CA PHE A 89 -15.20 11.92 -5.28
C PHE A 89 -14.68 12.00 -3.84
N ALA A 90 -13.86 11.04 -3.43
CA ALA A 90 -13.20 11.09 -2.12
C ALA A 90 -12.19 12.25 -2.05
N VAL A 91 -11.44 12.51 -3.11
CA VAL A 91 -10.52 13.66 -3.20
C VAL A 91 -11.29 14.98 -3.09
N ILE A 92 -12.40 15.12 -3.80
CA ILE A 92 -13.26 16.32 -3.73
C ILE A 92 -13.84 16.48 -2.31
N ARG A 93 -14.35 15.41 -1.70
CA ARG A 93 -14.87 15.46 -0.31
C ARG A 93 -13.78 15.88 0.67
N ALA A 94 -12.59 15.30 0.57
CA ALA A 94 -11.46 15.66 1.44
C ALA A 94 -11.08 17.15 1.29
N SER A 95 -11.05 17.67 0.07
CA SER A 95 -10.76 19.09 -0.19
C SER A 95 -11.83 20.02 0.38
N LEU A 96 -13.09 19.62 0.31
CA LEU A 96 -14.20 20.40 0.88
C LEU A 96 -14.19 20.37 2.41
N SER A 97 -13.86 19.23 3.02
CA SER A 97 -13.82 19.08 4.47
C SER A 97 -12.73 19.92 5.13
N GLU A 98 -11.62 20.15 4.44
CA GLU A 98 -10.58 21.08 4.92
C GLU A 98 -11.09 22.52 4.99
N VAL A 99 -11.97 22.91 4.05
CA VAL A 99 -12.58 24.24 4.04
C VAL A 99 -13.69 24.38 5.09
N THR A 100 -14.45 23.30 5.32
CA THR A 100 -15.59 23.30 6.26
C THR A 100 -15.21 22.91 7.69
N GLY A 101 -14.00 22.39 7.92
CA GLY A 101 -13.56 21.91 9.24
C GLY A 101 -14.18 20.57 9.67
N GLU A 102 -14.95 19.92 8.82
CA GLU A 102 -15.51 18.60 9.07
C GLU A 102 -14.45 17.50 8.88
N LYS A 103 -14.30 16.59 9.85
CA LYS A 103 -13.39 15.45 9.72
C LYS A 103 -13.98 14.42 8.78
N THR A 104 -13.44 14.29 7.57
CA THR A 104 -13.71 13.14 6.71
C THR A 104 -12.79 11.99 7.06
N THR A 105 -13.35 10.80 7.21
CA THR A 105 -12.62 9.55 7.40
C THR A 105 -12.38 8.90 6.04
N GLY A 106 -11.14 8.47 5.81
CA GLY A 106 -10.71 7.54 4.76
C GLY A 106 -11.15 7.86 3.32
N GLY A 107 -10.21 8.08 2.45
CA GLY A 107 -10.52 8.37 1.06
C GLY A 107 -9.38 8.02 0.10
N SER A 108 -8.30 7.43 0.60
CA SER A 108 -7.19 7.00 -0.25
C SER A 108 -7.44 5.56 -0.71
N THR A 109 -7.35 5.33 -2.02
CA THR A 109 -7.48 4.00 -2.62
C THR A 109 -6.29 3.09 -2.26
N ILE A 110 -6.43 1.79 -2.51
CA ILE A 110 -5.34 0.81 -2.38
C ILE A 110 -4.15 1.23 -3.25
N THR A 111 -4.38 1.69 -4.49
CA THR A 111 -3.32 2.17 -5.39
C THR A 111 -2.59 3.38 -4.82
N GLN A 112 -3.30 4.35 -4.25
CA GLN A 112 -2.68 5.51 -3.60
C GLN A 112 -1.84 5.10 -2.37
N GLN A 113 -2.31 4.14 -1.58
CA GLN A 113 -1.56 3.63 -0.44
C GLN A 113 -0.30 2.88 -0.88
N LEU A 114 -0.36 2.07 -1.95
CA LEU A 114 0.82 1.41 -2.54
C LEU A 114 1.86 2.45 -2.97
N VAL A 115 1.44 3.46 -3.74
CA VAL A 115 2.30 4.57 -4.21
C VAL A 115 2.94 5.29 -3.04
N LYS A 116 2.15 5.64 -2.03
CA LYS A 116 2.65 6.30 -0.81
C LYS A 116 3.74 5.48 -0.13
N ASN A 117 3.57 4.17 -0.04
CA ASN A 117 4.46 3.29 0.70
C ASN A 117 5.74 2.94 -0.07
N GLN A 118 5.70 2.92 -1.42
CA GLN A 118 6.80 2.42 -2.26
C GLN A 118 7.52 3.50 -3.07
N LEU A 119 6.83 4.58 -3.42
CA LEU A 119 7.34 5.58 -4.36
C LEU A 119 7.54 6.97 -3.74
N LEU A 120 7.06 7.21 -2.52
CA LEU A 120 7.09 8.53 -1.90
C LEU A 120 7.77 8.49 -0.53
N ASP A 121 8.27 9.66 -0.12
CA ASP A 121 8.80 9.88 1.22
C ASP A 121 7.67 10.02 2.27
N ASN A 122 8.04 10.06 3.56
CA ASN A 122 7.10 10.18 4.67
C ASN A 122 6.71 11.65 4.99
N SER A 123 7.06 12.62 4.14
CA SER A 123 6.68 14.01 4.37
C SER A 123 5.17 14.19 4.32
N ARG A 124 4.66 15.19 5.03
CA ARG A 124 3.23 15.55 5.01
C ARG A 124 3.08 16.93 4.37
N SER A 125 2.80 16.93 3.07
CA SER A 125 2.57 18.16 2.31
C SER A 125 1.50 17.96 1.23
N TYR A 126 0.88 19.04 0.81
CA TYR A 126 -0.05 19.03 -0.32
C TYR A 126 0.63 18.62 -1.62
N GLU A 127 1.89 19.04 -1.79
CA GLU A 127 2.72 18.65 -2.93
C GLU A 127 2.90 17.12 -2.99
N ARG A 128 3.24 16.49 -1.86
CA ARG A 128 3.34 15.03 -1.78
C ARG A 128 2.01 14.35 -2.10
N LYS A 129 0.87 14.90 -1.61
CA LYS A 129 -0.45 14.33 -1.92
C LYS A 129 -0.80 14.49 -3.41
N ALA A 130 -0.42 15.59 -4.02
CA ALA A 130 -0.58 15.79 -5.46
C ALA A 130 0.25 14.77 -6.27
N LYS A 131 1.51 14.52 -5.88
CA LYS A 131 2.36 13.48 -6.47
C LYS A 131 1.74 12.08 -6.30
N GLU A 132 1.22 11.77 -5.12
CA GLU A 132 0.55 10.51 -4.84
C GLU A 132 -0.62 10.25 -5.80
N ILE A 133 -1.47 11.26 -6.01
CA ILE A 133 -2.62 11.17 -6.93
C ILE A 133 -2.15 10.90 -8.37
N LEU A 134 -1.18 11.66 -8.86
CA LEU A 134 -0.70 11.50 -10.23
C LEU A 134 0.02 10.17 -10.45
N LEU A 135 0.84 9.74 -9.49
CA LEU A 135 1.50 8.45 -9.56
C LEU A 135 0.51 7.30 -9.46
N ALA A 136 -0.54 7.42 -8.65
CA ALA A 136 -1.59 6.40 -8.55
C ALA A 136 -2.34 6.20 -9.87
N LEU A 137 -2.70 7.29 -10.57
CA LEU A 137 -3.28 7.23 -11.91
C LEU A 137 -2.34 6.52 -12.91
N ARG A 138 -1.04 6.80 -12.84
CA ARG A 138 -0.04 6.18 -13.72
C ARG A 138 0.20 4.71 -13.39
N VAL A 139 0.30 4.36 -12.11
CA VAL A 139 0.42 2.97 -11.68
C VAL A 139 -0.79 2.18 -12.16
N ASP A 140 -1.99 2.69 -11.97
CA ASP A 140 -3.22 2.02 -12.41
C ASP A 140 -3.29 1.83 -13.94
N SER A 141 -2.69 2.74 -14.71
CA SER A 141 -2.62 2.62 -16.17
C SER A 141 -1.57 1.63 -16.69
N HIS A 142 -0.59 1.24 -15.87
CA HIS A 142 0.54 0.41 -16.26
C HIS A 142 0.59 -0.96 -15.58
N PHE A 143 -0.15 -1.13 -14.50
CA PHE A 143 -0.26 -2.38 -13.75
C PHE A 143 -1.69 -2.89 -13.79
N SER A 144 -1.87 -4.19 -13.85
CA SER A 144 -3.18 -4.80 -13.62
C SER A 144 -3.62 -4.63 -12.17
N LYS A 145 -4.93 -4.68 -11.92
CA LYS A 145 -5.47 -4.65 -10.55
C LYS A 145 -4.92 -5.78 -9.68
N ASN A 146 -4.67 -6.94 -10.26
CA ASN A 146 -4.08 -8.07 -9.56
C ASN A 146 -2.65 -7.78 -9.11
N GLU A 147 -1.80 -7.22 -10.00
CA GLU A 147 -0.44 -6.80 -9.66
C GLU A 147 -0.43 -5.72 -8.58
N ILE A 148 -1.35 -4.76 -8.64
CA ILE A 148 -1.48 -3.71 -7.61
C ILE A 148 -1.85 -4.32 -6.27
N LEU A 149 -2.83 -5.22 -6.23
CA LEU A 149 -3.29 -5.85 -4.99
C LEU A 149 -2.23 -6.77 -4.38
N GLU A 150 -1.53 -7.56 -5.20
CA GLU A 150 -0.39 -8.38 -4.81
C GLU A 150 0.68 -7.53 -4.13
N ASN A 151 1.16 -6.51 -4.84
CA ASN A 151 2.22 -5.65 -4.31
C ASN A 151 1.77 -4.93 -3.05
N TYR A 152 0.54 -4.44 -3.00
CA TYR A 152 0.01 -3.78 -1.81
C TYR A 152 -0.01 -4.71 -0.59
N LEU A 153 -0.57 -5.91 -0.73
CA LEU A 153 -0.65 -6.88 0.37
C LEU A 153 0.72 -7.40 0.82
N ASN A 154 1.71 -7.40 -0.08
CA ASN A 154 3.08 -7.75 0.26
C ASN A 154 3.84 -6.64 1.01
N VAL A 155 3.41 -5.37 0.92
CA VAL A 155 4.10 -4.24 1.57
C VAL A 155 3.29 -3.59 2.70
N ALA A 156 2.02 -3.90 2.83
CA ALA A 156 1.15 -3.32 3.84
C ALA A 156 1.70 -3.57 5.25
N PRO A 157 1.66 -2.56 6.14
CA PRO A 157 2.12 -2.71 7.52
C PRO A 157 1.06 -3.41 8.37
N PHE A 158 1.46 -4.42 9.12
CA PHE A 158 0.62 -5.19 10.04
C PHE A 158 1.03 -5.03 11.52
N GLY A 159 1.63 -3.90 11.87
CA GLY A 159 2.05 -3.61 13.23
C GLY A 159 3.45 -4.12 13.55
N LYS A 160 3.67 -4.48 14.83
CA LYS A 160 4.95 -4.96 15.35
C LYS A 160 4.79 -6.30 16.05
N ASN A 161 5.85 -7.11 15.99
CA ASN A 161 5.92 -8.33 16.78
C ASN A 161 6.32 -8.02 18.26
N SER A 162 6.38 -9.05 19.09
CA SER A 162 6.79 -8.94 20.50
C SER A 162 8.21 -8.41 20.72
N LEU A 163 9.06 -8.45 19.70
CA LEU A 163 10.42 -7.93 19.70
C LEU A 163 10.50 -6.48 19.19
N GLY A 164 9.37 -5.84 18.89
CA GLY A 164 9.30 -4.48 18.36
C GLY A 164 9.64 -4.35 16.88
N GLN A 165 9.86 -5.45 16.16
CA GLN A 165 10.16 -5.44 14.73
C GLN A 165 8.86 -5.24 13.92
N ASN A 166 8.93 -4.40 12.89
CA ASN A 166 7.79 -4.14 12.02
C ASN A 166 7.42 -5.39 11.18
N ILE A 167 6.16 -5.79 11.24
CA ILE A 167 5.60 -6.84 10.39
C ILE A 167 5.08 -6.17 9.12
N SER A 168 5.54 -6.62 7.97
CA SER A 168 5.08 -6.17 6.68
C SER A 168 4.72 -7.36 5.80
N GLY A 169 3.62 -7.22 5.08
CA GLY A 169 3.08 -8.27 4.21
C GLY A 169 2.15 -9.24 4.91
N ILE A 170 1.08 -9.58 4.20
CA ILE A 170 -0.01 -10.44 4.71
C ILE A 170 0.45 -11.85 5.06
N GLU A 171 1.38 -12.42 4.29
CA GLU A 171 1.90 -13.76 4.54
C GLU A 171 2.67 -13.83 5.86
N THR A 172 3.51 -12.83 6.11
CA THR A 172 4.23 -12.72 7.38
C THR A 172 3.27 -12.55 8.55
N ALA A 173 2.25 -11.70 8.38
CA ALA A 173 1.24 -11.47 9.41
C ALA A 173 0.41 -12.74 9.69
N ALA A 174 -0.02 -13.45 8.66
CA ALA A 174 -0.79 -14.69 8.79
C ALA A 174 -0.02 -15.77 9.55
N GLN A 175 1.23 -15.98 9.18
CA GLN A 175 2.09 -16.95 9.85
C GLN A 175 2.44 -16.52 11.28
N GLY A 176 2.71 -15.23 11.49
CA GLY A 176 3.09 -14.71 12.81
C GLY A 176 1.96 -14.73 13.83
N VAL A 177 0.73 -14.43 13.41
CA VAL A 177 -0.42 -14.33 14.30
C VAL A 177 -1.18 -15.65 14.45
N PHE A 178 -1.39 -16.36 13.34
CA PHE A 178 -2.24 -17.54 13.30
C PHE A 178 -1.50 -18.84 12.99
N GLY A 179 -0.23 -18.79 12.58
CA GLY A 179 0.55 -19.97 12.22
C GLY A 179 0.09 -20.64 10.91
N VAL A 180 -0.64 -19.92 10.05
CA VAL A 180 -1.16 -20.44 8.77
C VAL A 180 -0.70 -19.57 7.60
N HIS A 181 -0.79 -20.10 6.38
CA HIS A 181 -0.53 -19.30 5.19
C HIS A 181 -1.69 -18.33 4.92
N SER A 182 -1.41 -17.22 4.24
CA SER A 182 -2.41 -16.19 3.92
C SER A 182 -3.59 -16.75 3.10
N LYS A 183 -3.34 -17.74 2.25
CA LYS A 183 -4.37 -18.43 1.46
C LYS A 183 -5.36 -19.25 2.32
N ASP A 184 -4.93 -19.68 3.51
CA ASP A 184 -5.69 -20.57 4.40
C ASP A 184 -6.43 -19.79 5.49
N LEU A 185 -6.34 -18.45 5.52
CA LEU A 185 -7.06 -17.62 6.46
C LEU A 185 -8.58 -17.73 6.25
N ASN A 186 -9.31 -17.97 7.32
CA ASN A 186 -10.77 -17.84 7.29
C ASN A 186 -11.20 -16.36 7.31
N ILE A 187 -12.48 -16.08 7.11
CA ILE A 187 -13.03 -14.72 7.02
C ILE A 187 -12.71 -13.91 8.28
N ALA A 188 -12.86 -14.48 9.47
CA ALA A 188 -12.63 -13.78 10.73
C ALA A 188 -11.14 -13.44 10.92
N GLN A 189 -10.25 -14.36 10.59
CA GLN A 189 -8.80 -14.15 10.64
C GLN A 189 -8.35 -13.11 9.62
N ALA A 190 -8.86 -13.15 8.39
CA ALA A 190 -8.57 -12.17 7.37
C ALA A 190 -9.04 -10.76 7.81
N ALA A 191 -10.28 -10.64 8.27
CA ALA A 191 -10.83 -9.37 8.78
C ALA A 191 -10.02 -8.83 9.96
N TYR A 192 -9.58 -9.69 10.88
CA TYR A 192 -8.73 -9.32 12.01
C TYR A 192 -7.40 -8.71 11.54
N LEU A 193 -6.67 -9.40 10.64
CA LEU A 193 -5.41 -8.87 10.12
C LEU A 193 -5.60 -7.56 9.34
N ILE A 194 -6.62 -7.47 8.50
CA ILE A 194 -6.89 -6.25 7.72
C ILE A 194 -7.22 -5.07 8.65
N GLY A 195 -7.80 -5.30 9.81
CA GLY A 195 -8.01 -4.28 10.82
C GLY A 195 -6.71 -3.56 11.26
N PHE A 196 -5.57 -4.26 11.28
CA PHE A 196 -4.27 -3.62 11.57
C PHE A 196 -3.82 -2.65 10.47
N VAL A 197 -4.18 -2.88 9.23
CA VAL A 197 -3.81 -1.99 8.12
C VAL A 197 -4.43 -0.61 8.32
N GLN A 198 -5.68 -0.56 8.80
CA GLN A 198 -6.38 0.70 9.10
C GLN A 198 -5.78 1.46 10.29
N SER A 199 -5.29 0.74 11.28
CA SER A 199 -4.83 1.33 12.54
C SER A 199 -3.66 0.55 13.13
N PRO A 200 -2.46 0.61 12.50
CA PRO A 200 -1.31 -0.22 12.89
C PRO A 200 -0.80 0.00 14.33
N TYR A 201 -1.27 1.04 15.01
CA TYR A 201 -0.86 1.42 16.38
C TYR A 201 -1.97 1.34 17.40
N ARG A 202 -3.14 0.80 17.06
CA ARG A 202 -4.31 0.78 17.96
C ARG A 202 -4.53 -0.55 18.67
N TYR A 203 -3.80 -1.58 18.24
CA TYR A 203 -3.91 -2.95 18.77
C TYR A 203 -2.55 -3.49 19.15
#